data_8825fb2f31bf03343f0af74c87194a01
#
_entry.id   8825fb2f31bf03343f0af74c87194a01
#
_cell.length_a   1.000
_cell.length_b   1.000
_cell.length_c   1.000
_cell.angle_alpha   90.00
_cell.angle_beta   90.00
_cell.angle_gamma   90.00
#
_symmetry.space_group_name_H-M   'P 1'
#
loop_
_entity.id
_entity.type
_entity.pdbx_description
1 polymer ?
#
loop_
_entity_poly.entity_id
_entity_poly.type
_entity_poly.pdbx_seq_one_letter_code
_entity_poly.pdbx_strand_id
1 'polypeptide(L)'
;MEFDSSFLPVLIITLAAFFSSMVTAIVGAGGGTALLLLMLYMVPAGNVVAVHGCIQLVSNFARVAMFWRHMHWPVIVRFVIPMPAGVYLGLQIYEMMDHDGLQLVIASFVLLSLVIRPPSSPEARGLPKGIYYVTGFFIGAADIIVGVLSPILGAILRLERLPKEQLVGTLGFFGFAGNVFKIAGFAFVGFAFAPYAVMVACASLATIAGTYAGKRLLADISSQTFTIAFQIVLGAMATRLILSLIHISEPTRPTP
;
A
#
# COMPACT_ATOMS: atom_id res chain seq x y z
N MET A 1 -2.75 22.79 -0.18
CA MET A 1 -4.01 22.51 -0.93
C MET A 1 -4.96 21.86 0.06
N GLU A 2 -6.12 22.44 0.32
CA GLU A 2 -7.14 21.84 1.19
C GLU A 2 -7.81 20.67 0.46
N PHE A 3 -8.18 19.63 1.21
CA PHE A 3 -8.89 18.48 0.66
C PHE A 3 -10.32 18.90 0.30
N ASP A 4 -10.67 18.76 -0.98
CA ASP A 4 -12.04 18.93 -1.42
C ASP A 4 -12.89 17.70 -1.02
N SER A 5 -13.69 17.88 0.04
CA SER A 5 -14.63 16.86 0.51
C SER A 5 -15.91 16.79 -0.33
N SER A 6 -15.91 17.39 -1.54
CA SER A 6 -17.05 17.30 -2.45
C SER A 6 -17.39 15.85 -2.80
N PHE A 7 -18.60 15.64 -3.25
CA PHE A 7 -19.13 14.30 -3.57
C PHE A 7 -18.27 13.53 -4.59
N LEU A 8 -17.69 14.23 -5.57
CA LEU A 8 -16.97 13.60 -6.68
C LEU A 8 -15.67 12.89 -6.27
N PRO A 9 -14.73 13.52 -5.52
CA PRO A 9 -13.54 12.82 -5.02
C PRO A 9 -13.88 11.63 -4.11
N VAL A 10 -14.87 11.78 -3.23
CA VAL A 10 -15.31 10.70 -2.35
C VAL A 10 -15.85 9.52 -3.16
N LEU A 11 -16.66 9.77 -4.19
CA LEU A 11 -17.21 8.74 -5.07
C LEU A 11 -16.10 8.02 -5.84
N ILE A 12 -15.18 8.76 -6.45
CA ILE A 12 -14.09 8.18 -7.25
C ILE A 12 -13.18 7.30 -6.37
N ILE A 13 -12.80 7.77 -5.18
CA ILE A 13 -11.96 7.00 -4.26
C ILE A 13 -12.70 5.77 -3.74
N THR A 14 -14.00 5.87 -3.50
CA THR A 14 -14.84 4.74 -3.07
C THR A 14 -14.91 3.65 -4.16
N LEU A 15 -15.14 4.03 -5.41
CA LEU A 15 -15.14 3.10 -6.55
C LEU A 15 -13.75 2.48 -6.74
N ALA A 16 -12.71 3.29 -6.67
CA ALA A 16 -11.33 2.81 -6.76
C ALA A 16 -10.99 1.83 -5.63
N ALA A 17 -11.46 2.08 -4.41
CA ALA A 17 -11.27 1.18 -3.28
C ALA A 17 -11.97 -0.17 -3.50
N PHE A 18 -13.17 -0.19 -4.08
CA PHE A 18 -13.86 -1.41 -4.48
C PHE A 18 -13.03 -2.21 -5.49
N PHE A 19 -12.67 -1.60 -6.62
CA PHE A 19 -11.92 -2.29 -7.67
C PHE A 19 -10.52 -2.71 -7.22
N SER A 20 -9.81 -1.87 -6.48
CA SER A 20 -8.48 -2.17 -5.97
C SER A 20 -8.48 -3.35 -5.00
N SER A 21 -9.50 -3.46 -4.15
CA SER A 21 -9.67 -4.59 -3.23
C SER A 21 -10.07 -5.87 -3.94
N MET A 22 -10.90 -5.77 -4.99
CA MET A 22 -11.23 -6.87 -5.88
C MET A 22 -9.96 -7.41 -6.56
N VAL A 23 -9.11 -6.52 -7.10
CA VAL A 23 -7.78 -6.86 -7.65
C VAL A 23 -6.92 -7.58 -6.64
N THR A 24 -6.81 -7.03 -5.42
CA THR A 24 -5.99 -7.63 -4.36
C THR A 24 -6.50 -9.03 -3.97
N ALA A 25 -7.80 -9.25 -3.99
CA ALA A 25 -8.38 -10.56 -3.71
C ALA A 25 -8.05 -11.59 -4.81
N ILE A 26 -7.97 -11.16 -6.07
CA ILE A 26 -7.68 -12.01 -7.23
C ILE A 26 -6.16 -12.29 -7.34
N VAL A 27 -5.33 -11.23 -7.30
CA VAL A 27 -3.88 -11.29 -7.59
C VAL A 27 -3.05 -11.54 -6.32
N GLY A 28 -3.62 -11.24 -5.15
CA GLY A 28 -2.95 -11.35 -3.85
C GLY A 28 -2.16 -10.11 -3.42
N ALA A 29 -1.90 -9.17 -4.33
CA ALA A 29 -1.16 -7.93 -4.05
C ALA A 29 -1.48 -6.85 -5.10
N GLY A 30 -1.04 -5.62 -4.84
CA GLY A 30 -1.03 -4.52 -5.82
C GLY A 30 -2.23 -3.57 -5.76
N GLY A 31 -3.42 -4.01 -5.39
CA GLY A 31 -4.60 -3.13 -5.35
C GLY A 31 -4.41 -1.92 -4.42
N GLY A 32 -3.80 -2.10 -3.26
CA GLY A 32 -3.48 -0.98 -2.36
C GLY A 32 -2.58 0.07 -3.02
N THR A 33 -1.62 -0.37 -3.84
CA THR A 33 -0.74 0.53 -4.61
C THR A 33 -1.52 1.36 -5.62
N ALA A 34 -2.49 0.74 -6.31
CA ALA A 34 -3.35 1.47 -7.25
C ALA A 34 -4.22 2.50 -6.57
N LEU A 35 -4.82 2.14 -5.44
CA LEU A 35 -5.63 3.06 -4.65
C LEU A 35 -4.79 4.25 -4.18
N LEU A 36 -3.59 4.00 -3.63
CA LEU A 36 -2.68 5.05 -3.18
C LEU A 36 -2.34 6.01 -4.31
N LEU A 37 -1.95 5.47 -5.48
CA LEU A 37 -1.58 6.27 -6.64
C LEU A 37 -2.75 7.14 -7.14
N LEU A 38 -3.96 6.58 -7.17
CA LEU A 38 -5.15 7.36 -7.52
C LEU A 38 -5.45 8.45 -6.49
N MET A 39 -5.29 8.15 -5.22
CA MET A 39 -5.49 9.13 -4.15
C MET A 39 -4.53 10.32 -4.24
N LEU A 40 -3.29 10.13 -4.73
CA LEU A 40 -2.33 11.21 -4.95
C LEU A 40 -2.81 12.30 -5.92
N TYR A 41 -3.79 12.00 -6.78
CA TYR A 41 -4.41 13.00 -7.66
C TYR A 41 -5.51 13.83 -6.99
N MET A 42 -6.01 13.39 -5.82
CA MET A 42 -7.18 13.98 -5.19
C MET A 42 -6.96 14.37 -3.73
N VAL A 43 -5.97 13.76 -3.08
CA VAL A 43 -5.62 14.01 -1.69
C VAL A 43 -4.19 14.55 -1.65
N PRO A 44 -3.92 15.64 -0.89
CA PRO A 44 -2.57 16.18 -0.74
C PRO A 44 -1.57 15.08 -0.33
N ALA A 45 -0.38 15.07 -0.94
CA ALA A 45 0.62 14.01 -0.70
C ALA A 45 1.00 13.87 0.78
N GLY A 46 1.05 14.99 1.51
CA GLY A 46 1.25 14.99 2.96
C GLY A 46 0.12 14.37 3.80
N ASN A 47 -1.01 14.02 3.20
CA ASN A 47 -2.16 13.44 3.90
C ASN A 47 -2.52 12.05 3.36
N VAL A 48 -2.12 11.76 2.11
CA VAL A 48 -2.57 10.56 1.40
C VAL A 48 -2.17 9.27 2.09
N VAL A 49 -0.96 9.20 2.65
CA VAL A 49 -0.45 7.98 3.29
C VAL A 49 -1.22 7.64 4.55
N ALA A 50 -1.53 8.66 5.38
CA ALA A 50 -2.32 8.50 6.60
C ALA A 50 -3.74 8.02 6.28
N VAL A 51 -4.40 8.68 5.34
CA VAL A 51 -5.79 8.39 4.94
C VAL A 51 -5.91 7.03 4.26
N HIS A 52 -4.99 6.72 3.33
CA HIS A 52 -4.87 5.41 2.69
C HIS A 52 -4.68 4.29 3.73
N GLY A 53 -3.86 4.55 4.77
CA GLY A 53 -3.64 3.63 5.88
C GLY A 53 -4.95 3.24 6.59
N CYS A 54 -5.86 4.19 6.81
CA CYS A 54 -7.18 3.93 7.41
C CYS A 54 -8.03 2.99 6.54
N ILE A 55 -8.09 3.24 5.23
CA ILE A 55 -8.85 2.40 4.29
C ILE A 55 -8.24 0.99 4.23
N GLN A 56 -6.92 0.91 4.15
CA GLN A 56 -6.21 -0.37 4.06
C GLN A 56 -6.21 -1.15 5.38
N LEU A 57 -6.35 -0.49 6.52
CA LEU A 57 -6.54 -1.17 7.81
C LEU A 57 -7.74 -2.10 7.76
N VAL A 58 -8.88 -1.62 7.26
CA VAL A 58 -10.11 -2.41 7.14
C VAL A 58 -9.95 -3.56 6.14
N SER A 59 -9.35 -3.28 4.99
CA SER A 59 -9.07 -4.31 3.97
C SER A 59 -8.15 -5.41 4.51
N ASN A 60 -7.08 -5.03 5.23
CA ASN A 60 -6.14 -5.98 5.81
C ASN A 60 -6.76 -6.74 6.99
N PHE A 61 -7.57 -6.09 7.82
CA PHE A 61 -8.31 -6.74 8.91
C PHE A 61 -9.24 -7.84 8.37
N ALA A 62 -9.95 -7.60 7.28
CA ALA A 62 -10.80 -8.61 6.65
C ALA A 62 -9.97 -9.84 6.23
N ARG A 63 -8.74 -9.65 5.70
CA ARG A 63 -7.82 -10.75 5.37
C ARG A 63 -7.31 -11.46 6.64
N VAL A 64 -6.94 -10.73 7.67
CA VAL A 64 -6.56 -11.31 8.98
C VAL A 64 -7.65 -12.20 9.51
N ALA A 65 -8.89 -11.72 9.55
CA ALA A 65 -10.05 -12.48 10.03
C ALA A 65 -10.30 -13.75 9.20
N MET A 66 -10.12 -13.66 7.87
CA MET A 66 -10.34 -14.79 6.96
C MET A 66 -9.27 -15.88 7.07
N PHE A 67 -8.03 -15.51 7.31
CA PHE A 67 -6.86 -16.41 7.30
C PHE A 67 -6.21 -16.59 8.68
N TRP A 68 -6.87 -16.20 9.75
CA TRP A 68 -6.38 -16.23 11.14
C TRP A 68 -5.68 -17.55 11.52
N ARG A 69 -6.25 -18.69 11.15
CA ARG A 69 -5.72 -20.02 11.46
C ARG A 69 -4.50 -20.44 10.64
N HIS A 70 -4.21 -19.72 9.56
CA HIS A 70 -3.15 -20.05 8.60
C HIS A 70 -1.96 -19.08 8.68
N MET A 71 -1.85 -18.27 9.72
CA MET A 71 -0.77 -17.30 9.85
C MET A 71 0.53 -17.94 10.31
N HIS A 72 1.65 -17.48 9.73
CA HIS A 72 2.98 -17.92 10.16
C HIS A 72 3.50 -17.05 11.33
N TRP A 73 3.00 -17.29 12.53
CA TRP A 73 3.28 -16.49 13.71
C TRP A 73 4.76 -16.26 14.02
N PRO A 74 5.68 -17.26 13.87
CA PRO A 74 7.10 -17.03 14.13
C PRO A 74 7.73 -15.93 13.27
N VAL A 75 7.29 -15.77 12.02
CA VAL A 75 7.73 -14.68 11.14
C VAL A 75 7.05 -13.38 11.52
N ILE A 76 5.74 -13.41 11.78
CA ILE A 76 4.95 -12.24 12.18
C ILE A 76 5.57 -11.55 13.40
N VAL A 77 5.82 -12.28 14.48
CA VAL A 77 6.34 -11.72 15.72
C VAL A 77 7.68 -11.02 15.49
N ARG A 78 8.61 -11.68 14.78
CA ARG A 78 9.93 -11.12 14.52
C ARG A 78 9.86 -9.85 13.64
N PHE A 79 8.92 -9.81 12.73
CA PHE A 79 8.75 -8.67 11.84
C PHE A 79 8.06 -7.49 12.55
N VAL A 80 7.03 -7.75 13.35
CA VAL A 80 6.19 -6.70 13.96
C VAL A 80 6.89 -6.01 15.15
N ILE A 81 7.70 -6.74 15.93
CA ILE A 81 8.39 -6.19 17.11
C ILE A 81 9.21 -4.91 16.77
N PRO A 82 10.06 -4.87 15.75
CA PRO A 82 10.85 -3.68 15.43
C PRO A 82 10.10 -2.59 14.66
N MET A 83 8.90 -2.88 14.14
CA MET A 83 8.13 -1.93 13.33
C MET A 83 7.87 -0.58 14.01
N PRO A 84 7.50 -0.50 15.29
CA PRO A 84 7.25 0.79 15.94
C PRO A 84 8.47 1.72 15.92
N ALA A 85 9.68 1.18 16.11
CA ALA A 85 10.91 1.95 16.02
C ALA A 85 11.18 2.43 14.58
N GLY A 86 10.89 1.58 13.58
CA GLY A 86 10.93 1.97 12.17
C GLY A 86 9.93 3.06 11.84
N VAL A 87 8.68 2.91 12.28
CA VAL A 87 7.61 3.91 12.10
C VAL A 87 8.02 5.26 12.69
N TYR A 88 8.58 5.27 13.90
CA TYR A 88 9.08 6.49 14.52
C TYR A 88 10.14 7.20 13.64
N LEU A 89 11.13 6.44 13.15
CA LEU A 89 12.14 6.98 12.24
C LEU A 89 11.50 7.48 10.92
N GLY A 90 10.57 6.71 10.36
CA GLY A 90 9.85 7.08 9.14
C GLY A 90 9.07 8.38 9.28
N LEU A 91 8.44 8.62 10.45
CA LEU A 91 7.74 9.88 10.74
C LEU A 91 8.69 11.07 10.74
N GLN A 92 9.87 10.95 11.38
CA GLN A 92 10.86 12.03 11.38
C GLN A 92 11.29 12.40 9.96
N ILE A 93 11.52 11.40 9.11
CA ILE A 93 11.87 11.63 7.70
C ILE A 93 10.69 12.24 6.95
N TYR A 94 9.48 11.74 7.17
CA TYR A 94 8.26 12.21 6.51
C TYR A 94 7.98 13.70 6.79
N GLU A 95 8.16 14.14 8.04
CA GLU A 95 7.98 15.55 8.45
C GLU A 95 9.01 16.50 7.82
N MET A 96 10.17 15.97 7.40
CA MET A 96 11.22 16.75 6.73
C MET A 96 10.98 16.88 5.21
N MET A 97 10.08 16.10 4.64
CA MET A 97 9.81 16.06 3.19
C MET A 97 8.73 17.07 2.81
N ASP A 98 8.95 17.77 1.71
CA ASP A 98 7.95 18.61 1.09
C ASP A 98 6.92 17.77 0.28
N HIS A 99 5.87 18.44 -0.18
CA HIS A 99 4.77 17.82 -0.92
C HIS A 99 5.25 17.11 -2.20
N ASP A 100 6.11 17.78 -2.97
CA ASP A 100 6.58 17.29 -4.26
C ASP A 100 7.56 16.12 -4.09
N GLY A 101 8.43 16.20 -3.09
CA GLY A 101 9.33 15.12 -2.71
C GLY A 101 8.60 13.85 -2.29
N LEU A 102 7.55 13.98 -1.47
CA LEU A 102 6.70 12.84 -1.09
C LEU A 102 6.02 12.22 -2.31
N GLN A 103 5.43 13.04 -3.18
CA GLN A 103 4.77 12.58 -4.39
C GLN A 103 5.74 11.86 -5.33
N LEU A 104 6.94 12.41 -5.53
CA LEU A 104 7.99 11.81 -6.35
C LEU A 104 8.44 10.45 -5.79
N VAL A 105 8.70 10.37 -4.49
CA VAL A 105 9.14 9.12 -3.83
C VAL A 105 8.06 8.04 -3.95
N ILE A 106 6.80 8.37 -3.68
CA ILE A 106 5.70 7.41 -3.79
C ILE A 106 5.54 6.92 -5.23
N ALA A 107 5.53 7.84 -6.22
CA ALA A 107 5.37 7.48 -7.63
C ALA A 107 6.56 6.65 -8.14
N SER A 108 7.80 7.02 -7.77
CA SER A 108 9.01 6.26 -8.12
C SER A 108 8.99 4.86 -7.53
N PHE A 109 8.56 4.73 -6.27
CA PHE A 109 8.40 3.42 -5.63
C PHE A 109 7.36 2.56 -6.34
N VAL A 110 6.23 3.13 -6.75
CA VAL A 110 5.22 2.40 -7.53
C VAL A 110 5.82 1.86 -8.81
N LEU A 111 6.54 2.68 -9.59
CA LEU A 111 7.21 2.23 -10.82
C LEU A 111 8.23 1.12 -10.52
N LEU A 112 9.07 1.31 -9.52
CA LEU A 112 10.03 0.30 -9.11
C LEU A 112 9.34 -1.01 -8.71
N SER A 113 8.22 -0.94 -8.01
CA SER A 113 7.46 -2.12 -7.58
C SER A 113 6.90 -2.95 -8.74
N LEU A 114 6.70 -2.36 -9.92
CA LEU A 114 6.26 -3.08 -11.12
C LEU A 114 7.38 -3.93 -11.75
N VAL A 115 8.63 -3.54 -11.53
CA VAL A 115 9.83 -4.25 -12.03
C VAL A 115 10.27 -5.34 -11.05
N ILE A 116 9.96 -5.19 -9.78
CA ILE A 116 10.31 -6.18 -8.76
C ILE A 116 9.55 -7.48 -9.04
N ARG A 117 10.26 -8.48 -9.53
CA ARG A 117 9.73 -9.83 -9.73
C ARG A 117 10.10 -10.69 -8.52
N PRO A 118 9.15 -11.47 -7.98
CA PRO A 118 9.49 -12.42 -6.94
C PRO A 118 10.49 -13.43 -7.51
N PRO A 119 11.49 -13.84 -6.72
CA PRO A 119 12.47 -14.82 -7.14
C PRO A 119 11.76 -16.13 -7.51
N SER A 120 12.07 -16.65 -8.70
CA SER A 120 11.54 -17.90 -9.23
C SER A 120 12.43 -19.11 -8.92
N SER A 121 13.49 -18.93 -8.11
CA SER A 121 14.46 -19.98 -7.84
C SER A 121 13.86 -21.12 -7.00
N PRO A 122 13.92 -22.38 -7.49
CA PRO A 122 13.50 -23.55 -6.72
C PRO A 122 14.37 -23.83 -5.50
N GLU A 123 15.58 -23.25 -5.45
CA GLU A 123 16.59 -23.51 -4.42
C GLU A 123 16.58 -22.48 -3.26
N ALA A 124 15.62 -21.56 -3.24
CA ALA A 124 15.54 -20.58 -2.15
C ALA A 124 15.44 -21.30 -0.80
N ARG A 125 16.51 -21.28 -0.04
CA ARG A 125 16.50 -21.64 1.38
C ARG A 125 15.77 -20.57 2.13
N GLY A 126 14.96 -20.92 3.14
CA GLY A 126 14.29 -19.96 4.01
C GLY A 126 15.28 -18.90 4.52
N LEU A 127 14.81 -17.69 4.71
CA LEU A 127 15.66 -16.59 5.16
C LEU A 127 16.14 -16.81 6.61
N PRO A 128 17.35 -16.36 6.96
CA PRO A 128 17.80 -16.37 8.35
C PRO A 128 16.77 -15.66 9.24
N LYS A 129 16.41 -16.28 10.36
CA LYS A 129 15.33 -15.76 11.24
C LYS A 129 15.55 -14.31 11.69
N GLY A 130 16.80 -13.86 11.81
CA GLY A 130 17.17 -12.51 12.18
C GLY A 130 16.82 -11.45 11.14
N ILE A 131 16.73 -11.83 9.85
CA ILE A 131 16.40 -10.88 8.76
C ILE A 131 15.04 -10.22 8.97
N TYR A 132 14.09 -10.91 9.60
CA TYR A 132 12.75 -10.37 9.85
C TYR A 132 12.72 -9.21 10.84
N TYR A 133 13.66 -9.15 11.78
CA TYR A 133 13.80 -7.97 12.65
C TYR A 133 14.30 -6.77 11.87
N VAL A 134 15.31 -6.99 11.01
CA VAL A 134 15.87 -5.93 10.17
C VAL A 134 14.83 -5.43 9.15
N THR A 135 14.18 -6.37 8.45
CA THR A 135 13.16 -6.01 7.46
C THR A 135 11.95 -5.33 8.11
N GLY A 136 11.51 -5.77 9.29
CA GLY A 136 10.42 -5.14 10.02
C GLY A 136 10.69 -3.68 10.38
N PHE A 137 11.91 -3.37 10.82
CA PHE A 137 12.34 -2.01 11.09
C PHE A 137 12.33 -1.12 9.83
N PHE A 138 13.03 -1.54 8.77
CA PHE A 138 13.12 -0.76 7.54
C PHE A 138 11.79 -0.65 6.81
N ILE A 139 10.99 -1.70 6.82
CA ILE A 139 9.64 -1.68 6.25
C ILE A 139 8.73 -0.75 7.05
N GLY A 140 8.83 -0.75 8.39
CA GLY A 140 8.09 0.20 9.22
C GLY A 140 8.41 1.65 8.87
N ALA A 141 9.69 1.99 8.68
CA ALA A 141 10.11 3.32 8.28
C ALA A 141 9.62 3.68 6.85
N ALA A 142 9.85 2.79 5.90
CA ALA A 142 9.48 3.04 4.51
C ALA A 142 7.94 3.10 4.31
N ASP A 143 7.15 2.36 5.08
CA ASP A 143 5.69 2.34 4.96
C ASP A 143 5.03 3.67 5.35
N ILE A 144 5.66 4.45 6.21
CA ILE A 144 5.23 5.82 6.54
C ILE A 144 5.42 6.76 5.34
N ILE A 145 6.51 6.59 4.61
CA ILE A 145 6.87 7.48 3.49
C ILE A 145 6.12 7.08 2.22
N VAL A 146 6.14 5.79 1.90
CA VAL A 146 5.63 5.26 0.62
C VAL A 146 4.17 4.81 0.72
N GLY A 147 3.70 4.44 1.90
CA GLY A 147 2.31 4.06 2.15
C GLY A 147 1.94 2.62 1.78
N VAL A 148 2.70 1.95 0.91
CA VAL A 148 2.41 0.58 0.45
C VAL A 148 3.68 -0.20 0.15
N LEU A 149 3.92 -1.27 0.90
CA LEU A 149 5.09 -2.15 0.71
C LEU A 149 4.74 -3.61 0.40
N SER A 150 3.47 -3.87 0.09
CA SER A 150 2.98 -5.22 -0.22
C SER A 150 3.77 -5.96 -1.31
N PRO A 151 4.26 -5.32 -2.41
CA PRO A 151 5.06 -6.01 -3.41
C PRO A 151 6.39 -6.54 -2.87
N ILE A 152 7.10 -5.73 -2.07
CA ILE A 152 8.38 -6.12 -1.45
C ILE A 152 8.15 -7.23 -0.42
N LEU A 153 7.16 -7.05 0.45
CA LEU A 153 6.80 -8.05 1.46
C LEU A 153 6.40 -9.38 0.82
N GLY A 154 5.65 -9.33 -0.28
CA GLY A 154 5.27 -10.50 -1.04
C GLY A 154 6.49 -11.23 -1.63
N ALA A 155 7.48 -10.49 -2.13
CA ALA A 155 8.71 -11.07 -2.65
C ALA A 155 9.54 -11.75 -1.54
N ILE A 156 9.69 -11.08 -0.38
CA ILE A 156 10.42 -11.62 0.77
C ILE A 156 9.76 -12.89 1.31
N LEU A 157 8.44 -12.88 1.53
CA LEU A 157 7.74 -14.04 2.09
C LEU A 157 7.67 -15.25 1.14
N ARG A 158 7.75 -15.03 -0.17
CA ARG A 158 7.82 -16.16 -1.12
C ARG A 158 9.09 -16.98 -0.96
N LEU A 159 10.16 -16.41 -0.43
CA LEU A 159 11.39 -17.14 -0.10
C LEU A 159 11.19 -18.16 1.04
N GLU A 160 10.16 -17.98 1.89
CA GLU A 160 9.80 -18.93 2.95
C GLU A 160 9.03 -20.15 2.45
N ARG A 161 8.62 -20.18 1.18
CA ARG A 161 7.83 -21.28 0.59
C ARG A 161 6.56 -21.63 1.38
N LEU A 162 5.94 -20.63 1.96
CA LEU A 162 4.71 -20.82 2.73
C LEU A 162 3.58 -21.32 1.79
N PRO A 163 2.70 -22.20 2.25
CA PRO A 163 1.45 -22.48 1.56
C PRO A 163 0.69 -21.19 1.25
N LYS A 164 -0.08 -21.17 0.17
CA LYS A 164 -0.76 -19.97 -0.34
C LYS A 164 -1.57 -19.26 0.76
N GLU A 165 -2.30 -20.02 1.55
CA GLU A 165 -3.13 -19.51 2.65
C GLU A 165 -2.27 -18.85 3.74
N GLN A 166 -1.13 -19.46 4.08
CA GLN A 166 -0.18 -18.89 5.05
C GLN A 166 0.48 -17.62 4.50
N LEU A 167 0.85 -17.61 3.24
CA LEU A 167 1.42 -16.43 2.59
C LEU A 167 0.44 -15.26 2.64
N VAL A 168 -0.80 -15.48 2.20
CA VAL A 168 -1.84 -14.43 2.14
C VAL A 168 -2.21 -13.94 3.53
N GLY A 169 -2.37 -14.86 4.50
CA GLY A 169 -2.67 -14.51 5.89
C GLY A 169 -1.55 -13.71 6.55
N THR A 170 -0.30 -14.15 6.38
CA THR A 170 0.88 -13.48 6.94
C THR A 170 1.09 -12.08 6.33
N LEU A 171 0.94 -11.94 5.01
CA LEU A 171 0.95 -10.64 4.33
C LEU A 171 -0.19 -9.72 4.80
N GLY A 172 -1.39 -10.29 4.99
CA GLY A 172 -2.53 -9.56 5.54
C GLY A 172 -2.23 -9.01 6.93
N PHE A 173 -1.59 -9.80 7.79
CA PHE A 173 -1.21 -9.37 9.14
C PHE A 173 -0.12 -8.30 9.12
N PHE A 174 0.89 -8.41 8.26
CA PHE A 174 1.90 -7.37 8.10
C PHE A 174 1.27 -6.04 7.70
N GLY A 175 0.36 -6.06 6.71
CA GLY A 175 -0.36 -4.86 6.30
C GLY A 175 -1.28 -4.32 7.41
N PHE A 176 -1.93 -5.19 8.18
CA PHE A 176 -2.75 -4.79 9.32
C PHE A 176 -1.91 -4.11 10.40
N ALA A 177 -0.82 -4.76 10.86
CA ALA A 177 0.06 -4.20 11.87
C ALA A 177 0.72 -2.89 11.40
N GLY A 178 1.20 -2.85 10.14
CA GLY A 178 1.76 -1.64 9.54
C GLY A 178 0.77 -0.48 9.55
N ASN A 179 -0.47 -0.72 9.15
CA ASN A 179 -1.49 0.34 9.17
C ASN A 179 -1.89 0.75 10.59
N VAL A 180 -1.93 -0.16 11.57
CA VAL A 180 -2.15 0.20 12.98
C VAL A 180 -1.06 1.16 13.46
N PHE A 181 0.21 0.81 13.26
CA PHE A 181 1.32 1.65 13.69
C PHE A 181 1.40 2.96 12.88
N LYS A 182 1.09 2.93 11.60
CA LYS A 182 1.01 4.11 10.74
C LYS A 182 -0.03 5.10 11.25
N ILE A 183 -1.26 4.66 11.48
CA ILE A 183 -2.35 5.49 11.99
C ILE A 183 -2.01 6.04 13.37
N ALA A 184 -1.47 5.18 14.26
CA ALA A 184 -1.03 5.61 15.58
C ALA A 184 0.10 6.65 15.50
N GLY A 185 1.06 6.47 14.60
CA GLY A 185 2.16 7.41 14.36
C GLY A 185 1.65 8.76 13.86
N PHE A 186 0.81 8.79 12.84
CA PHE A 186 0.22 10.03 12.33
C PHE A 186 -0.68 10.72 13.37
N ALA A 187 -1.42 9.95 14.17
CA ALA A 187 -2.19 10.51 15.29
C ALA A 187 -1.27 11.14 16.35
N PHE A 188 -0.13 10.52 16.64
CA PHE A 188 0.85 11.04 17.60
C PHE A 188 1.45 12.39 17.16
N VAL A 189 1.70 12.59 15.88
CA VAL A 189 2.17 13.87 15.31
C VAL A 189 1.03 14.86 15.03
N GLY A 190 -0.19 14.56 15.48
CA GLY A 190 -1.32 15.49 15.43
C GLY A 190 -2.08 15.52 14.11
N PHE A 191 -1.97 14.48 13.27
CA PHE A 191 -2.70 14.42 12.00
C PHE A 191 -4.22 14.42 12.23
N ALA A 192 -4.93 15.35 11.55
CA ALA A 192 -6.39 15.48 11.65
C ALA A 192 -7.09 14.48 10.68
N PHE A 193 -7.59 13.38 11.21
CA PHE A 193 -8.35 12.38 10.43
C PHE A 193 -9.79 12.78 10.13
N ALA A 194 -10.38 13.66 10.96
CA ALA A 194 -11.80 14.02 10.89
C ALA A 194 -12.26 14.54 9.52
N PRO A 195 -11.51 15.39 8.77
CA PRO A 195 -11.92 15.87 7.46
C PRO A 195 -12.10 14.73 6.42
N TYR A 196 -11.46 13.58 6.64
CA TYR A 196 -11.47 12.43 5.73
C TYR A 196 -12.46 11.33 6.17
N ALA A 197 -13.17 11.49 7.29
CA ALA A 197 -13.95 10.43 7.91
C ALA A 197 -15.01 9.82 6.97
N VAL A 198 -15.74 10.64 6.23
CA VAL A 198 -16.77 10.17 5.28
C VAL A 198 -16.13 9.36 4.15
N MET A 199 -15.04 9.88 3.55
CA MET A 199 -14.32 9.18 2.49
C MET A 199 -13.75 7.85 2.97
N VAL A 200 -13.13 7.84 4.16
CA VAL A 200 -12.57 6.61 4.77
C VAL A 200 -13.68 5.60 5.04
N ALA A 201 -14.82 6.02 5.59
CA ALA A 201 -15.94 5.12 5.85
C ALA A 201 -16.49 4.49 4.56
N CYS A 202 -16.80 5.31 3.55
CA CYS A 202 -17.32 4.83 2.26
C CYS A 202 -16.32 3.91 1.55
N ALA A 203 -15.06 4.31 1.46
CA ALA A 203 -14.02 3.52 0.83
C ALA A 203 -13.74 2.22 1.59
N SER A 204 -13.77 2.22 2.93
CA SER A 204 -13.60 1.01 3.75
C SER A 204 -14.71 -0.01 3.52
N LEU A 205 -15.97 0.42 3.46
CA LEU A 205 -17.09 -0.44 3.12
C LEU A 205 -16.96 -1.00 1.70
N ALA A 206 -16.54 -0.17 0.76
CA ALA A 206 -16.27 -0.57 -0.62
C ALA A 206 -15.14 -1.62 -0.72
N THR A 207 -14.07 -1.52 0.11
CA THR A 207 -13.01 -2.53 0.13
C THR A 207 -13.51 -3.90 0.58
N ILE A 208 -14.41 -3.97 1.56
CA ILE A 208 -15.02 -5.23 2.01
C ILE A 208 -15.83 -5.84 0.86
N ALA A 209 -16.70 -5.04 0.24
CA ALA A 209 -17.52 -5.49 -0.88
C ALA A 209 -16.66 -5.94 -2.08
N GLY A 210 -15.62 -5.18 -2.43
CA GLY A 210 -14.68 -5.51 -3.50
C GLY A 210 -13.91 -6.80 -3.23
N THR A 211 -13.43 -7.01 -2.00
CA THR A 211 -12.75 -8.25 -1.60
C THR A 211 -13.68 -9.46 -1.75
N TYR A 212 -14.93 -9.33 -1.34
CA TYR A 212 -15.93 -10.39 -1.47
C TYR A 212 -16.27 -10.69 -2.93
N ALA A 213 -16.47 -9.65 -3.75
CA ALA A 213 -16.71 -9.78 -5.19
C ALA A 213 -15.50 -10.45 -5.89
N GLY A 214 -14.27 -10.01 -5.59
CA GLY A 214 -13.06 -10.59 -6.15
C GLY A 214 -12.89 -12.07 -5.82
N LYS A 215 -13.22 -12.48 -4.59
CA LYS A 215 -13.19 -13.89 -4.20
C LYS A 215 -14.17 -14.75 -5.01
N ARG A 216 -15.33 -14.22 -5.37
CA ARG A 216 -16.33 -14.93 -6.19
C ARG A 216 -15.93 -15.00 -7.66
N LEU A 217 -15.39 -13.92 -8.19
CA LEU A 217 -14.95 -13.83 -9.59
C LEU A 217 -13.63 -14.59 -9.88
N LEU A 218 -12.86 -14.92 -8.84
CA LEU A 218 -11.56 -15.60 -8.97
C LEU A 218 -11.64 -16.95 -9.69
N ALA A 219 -12.81 -17.59 -9.68
CA ALA A 219 -13.01 -18.90 -10.33
C ALA A 219 -13.01 -18.82 -11.86
N ASP A 220 -13.31 -17.65 -12.46
CA ASP A 220 -13.64 -17.51 -13.89
C ASP A 220 -12.61 -16.70 -14.69
N ILE A 221 -11.66 -16.00 -14.04
CA ILE A 221 -10.74 -15.08 -14.72
C ILE A 221 -9.30 -15.58 -14.65
N SER A 222 -8.60 -15.59 -15.80
CA SER A 222 -7.14 -15.81 -15.85
C SER A 222 -6.42 -14.73 -15.04
N SER A 223 -5.81 -15.13 -13.93
CA SER A 223 -5.07 -14.23 -13.05
C SER A 223 -3.90 -13.52 -13.76
N GLN A 224 -3.34 -14.11 -14.80
CA GLN A 224 -2.19 -13.57 -15.54
C GLN A 224 -2.60 -12.38 -16.41
N THR A 225 -3.64 -12.49 -17.22
CA THR A 225 -4.13 -11.43 -18.12
C THR A 225 -4.56 -10.21 -17.29
N PHE A 226 -5.25 -10.46 -16.17
CA PHE A 226 -5.68 -9.41 -15.27
C PHE A 226 -4.49 -8.68 -14.62
N THR A 227 -3.46 -9.43 -14.18
CA THR A 227 -2.24 -8.86 -13.60
C THR A 227 -1.50 -7.96 -14.58
N ILE A 228 -1.36 -8.39 -15.84
CA ILE A 228 -0.69 -7.61 -16.89
C ILE A 228 -1.44 -6.31 -17.17
N ALA A 229 -2.74 -6.38 -17.40
CA ALA A 229 -3.57 -5.18 -17.64
C ALA A 229 -3.47 -4.19 -16.47
N PHE A 230 -3.54 -4.69 -15.25
CA PHE A 230 -3.41 -3.88 -14.05
C PHE A 230 -2.03 -3.22 -13.92
N GLN A 231 -0.94 -3.94 -14.20
CA GLN A 231 0.42 -3.38 -14.19
C GLN A 231 0.60 -2.28 -15.25
N ILE A 232 0.00 -2.42 -16.42
CA ILE A 232 0.03 -1.40 -17.47
C ILE A 232 -0.64 -0.11 -16.99
N VAL A 233 -1.83 -0.22 -16.40
CA VAL A 233 -2.57 0.96 -15.88
C VAL A 233 -1.76 1.64 -14.77
N LEU A 234 -1.23 0.89 -13.80
CA LEU A 234 -0.39 1.44 -12.74
C LEU A 234 0.85 2.14 -13.27
N GLY A 235 1.53 1.51 -14.24
CA GLY A 235 2.72 2.07 -14.87
C GLY A 235 2.41 3.40 -15.57
N ALA A 236 1.32 3.45 -16.34
CA ALA A 236 0.88 4.67 -17.01
C ALA A 236 0.54 5.81 -16.03
N MET A 237 -0.19 5.50 -14.95
CA MET A 237 -0.54 6.49 -13.93
C MET A 237 0.69 7.03 -13.19
N ALA A 238 1.61 6.16 -12.77
CA ALA A 238 2.81 6.56 -12.06
C ALA A 238 3.75 7.38 -12.96
N THR A 239 3.92 6.98 -14.22
CA THR A 239 4.72 7.72 -15.21
C THR A 239 4.13 9.12 -15.45
N ARG A 240 2.81 9.22 -15.65
CA ARG A 240 2.14 10.52 -15.81
C ARG A 240 2.37 11.42 -14.62
N LEU A 241 2.31 10.87 -13.39
CA LEU A 241 2.51 11.66 -12.19
C LEU A 241 3.93 12.23 -12.11
N ILE A 242 4.95 11.40 -12.40
CA ILE A 242 6.37 11.86 -12.43
C ILE A 242 6.58 12.92 -13.52
N LEU A 243 6.05 12.69 -14.73
CA LEU A 243 6.18 13.67 -15.80
C LEU A 243 5.51 15.01 -15.47
N SER A 244 4.37 14.97 -14.77
CA SER A 244 3.71 16.19 -14.29
C SER A 244 4.59 16.98 -13.32
N LEU A 245 5.28 16.30 -12.40
CA LEU A 245 6.20 16.94 -11.45
C LEU A 245 7.43 17.54 -12.13
N ILE A 246 7.99 16.83 -13.11
CA ILE A 246 9.15 17.31 -13.89
C ILE A 246 8.78 18.59 -14.68
N HIS A 247 7.62 18.63 -15.30
CA HIS A 247 7.17 19.82 -16.07
C HIS A 247 6.86 21.03 -15.18
N ILE A 248 6.43 20.82 -13.94
CA ILE A 248 6.19 21.91 -12.98
C ILE A 248 7.53 22.49 -12.48
N SER A 249 8.58 21.68 -12.39
CA SER A 249 9.89 22.09 -11.93
C SER A 249 10.76 22.77 -13.02
N GLU A 250 10.36 22.74 -14.30
CA GLU A 250 11.06 23.53 -15.32
C GLU A 250 10.71 25.02 -15.14
N PRO A 251 11.71 25.89 -14.83
CA PRO A 251 11.45 27.32 -14.77
C PRO A 251 11.03 27.78 -16.17
N THR A 252 9.87 28.44 -16.26
CA THR A 252 9.45 29.13 -17.47
C THR A 252 10.62 29.98 -17.95
N ARG A 253 11.27 29.56 -19.06
CA ARG A 253 12.28 30.41 -19.72
C ARG A 253 11.64 31.73 -19.99
N PRO A 254 12.23 32.86 -19.58
CA PRO A 254 11.73 34.16 -20.00
C PRO A 254 11.79 34.19 -21.53
N THR A 255 10.66 34.41 -22.14
CA THR A 255 10.58 34.70 -23.60
C THR A 255 11.37 35.96 -23.84
N PRO A 256 12.23 36.00 -24.86
CA PRO A 256 13.05 37.17 -25.20
C PRO A 256 12.22 38.36 -25.60
#